data_95c485ee3e21fb9889e94f2ef8502cdc
#
_entry.id   95c485ee3e21fb9889e94f2ef8502cdc
#
_cell.length_a   1.000
_cell.length_b   1.000
_cell.length_c   1.000
_cell.angle_alpha   90.00
_cell.angle_beta   90.00
_cell.angle_gamma   90.00
#
_symmetry.space_group_name_H-M   'P 1'
#
loop_
_entity.id
_entity.type
_entity.pdbx_description
1 polymer ?
#
loop_
_entity_poly.entity_id
_entity_poly.type
_entity_poly.pdbx_seq_one_letter_code
_entity_poly.pdbx_strand_id
1 'polypeptide(L)'
;QTRRWNPKMAPYIYTERNGIYIIDLQKSVGMVDDAYNAIGDCVANGGKILFVGTKKQAQDSIKSEAERCGMYYVNERWLGGMLTNFSTIQTRIATLKKYEAMEADGTFDVLPKKEVIQIKKEMEKLQKNLGGIKEMKEIPDMIFVVDPKKERICIQEAHSLGIKLVGIADTNCDPEELDYVIPGNDDAIRAVKLIVSKMADAVIEAQQGADATDAEEVADEDAAVEE
;
A
#
# COMPACT_ATOMS: atom_id res chain seq x y z
N GLN A 1 -14.51 20.10 5.85
CA GLN A 1 -13.11 19.75 6.18
C GLN A 1 -12.12 20.85 5.81
N THR A 2 -12.42 21.68 4.83
CA THR A 2 -11.58 22.76 4.33
C THR A 2 -11.13 23.80 5.37
N ARG A 3 -11.86 23.97 6.47
CA ARG A 3 -11.51 24.90 7.57
C ARG A 3 -10.49 24.33 8.58
N ARG A 4 -10.12 23.05 8.50
CA ARG A 4 -9.20 22.37 9.44
C ARG A 4 -7.89 22.01 8.75
N TRP A 5 -7.24 22.99 8.14
CA TRP A 5 -5.95 22.78 7.54
C TRP A 5 -4.83 22.67 8.58
N ASN A 6 -3.73 22.05 8.21
CA ASN A 6 -2.52 22.00 9.03
C ASN A 6 -1.56 23.10 8.61
N PRO A 7 -1.10 23.97 9.51
CA PRO A 7 -0.14 25.05 9.18
C PRO A 7 1.15 24.56 8.51
N LYS A 8 1.61 23.34 8.80
CA LYS A 8 2.77 22.74 8.17
C LYS A 8 2.58 22.47 6.67
N MET A 9 1.34 22.44 6.18
CA MET A 9 1.02 22.35 4.75
C MET A 9 1.15 23.69 4.01
N ALA A 10 1.41 24.80 4.71
CA ALA A 10 1.56 26.11 4.09
C ALA A 10 2.53 26.16 2.89
N PRO A 11 3.69 25.48 2.89
CA PRO A 11 4.59 25.46 1.74
C PRO A 11 3.99 24.85 0.47
N TYR A 12 2.95 24.02 0.60
CA TYR A 12 2.30 23.28 -0.51
C TYR A 12 0.99 23.91 -0.96
N ILE A 13 0.59 25.04 -0.34
CA ILE A 13 -0.64 25.77 -0.67
C ILE A 13 -0.29 26.92 -1.60
N TYR A 14 -0.97 26.98 -2.75
CA TYR A 14 -0.84 28.08 -3.71
C TYR A 14 -1.61 29.32 -3.26
N THR A 15 -2.88 29.15 -2.86
CA THR A 15 -3.77 30.26 -2.44
C THR A 15 -4.95 29.74 -1.64
N GLU A 16 -5.65 30.68 -0.99
CA GLU A 16 -6.96 30.45 -0.38
C GLU A 16 -8.04 31.18 -1.16
N ARG A 17 -9.15 30.51 -1.42
CA ARG A 17 -10.31 31.09 -2.09
C ARG A 17 -11.59 30.67 -1.37
N ASN A 18 -12.32 31.61 -0.83
CA ASN A 18 -13.57 31.38 -0.09
C ASN A 18 -13.43 30.36 1.07
N GLY A 19 -12.35 30.40 1.80
CA GLY A 19 -12.07 29.45 2.89
C GLY A 19 -11.63 28.05 2.42
N ILE A 20 -11.33 27.89 1.13
CA ILE A 20 -10.82 26.66 0.53
C ILE A 20 -9.35 26.86 0.15
N TYR A 21 -8.49 26.01 0.67
CA TYR A 21 -7.07 26.00 0.34
C TYR A 21 -6.82 25.25 -0.95
N ILE A 22 -6.11 25.86 -1.87
CA ILE A 22 -5.78 25.30 -3.18
C ILE A 22 -4.32 24.84 -3.14
N ILE A 23 -4.10 23.56 -3.41
CA ILE A 23 -2.76 22.95 -3.45
C ILE A 23 -2.00 23.43 -4.69
N ASP A 24 -0.70 23.68 -4.52
CA ASP A 24 0.21 24.04 -5.60
C ASP A 24 0.59 22.80 -6.41
N LEU A 25 -0.10 22.59 -7.53
CA LEU A 25 0.11 21.43 -8.38
C LEU A 25 1.48 21.42 -9.08
N GLN A 26 2.14 22.57 -9.24
CA GLN A 26 3.50 22.60 -9.79
C GLN A 26 4.49 21.90 -8.84
N LYS A 27 4.33 22.13 -7.54
CA LYS A 27 5.10 21.40 -6.52
C LYS A 27 4.72 19.92 -6.47
N SER A 28 3.43 19.62 -6.58
CA SER A 28 2.96 18.24 -6.59
C SER A 28 3.59 17.40 -7.68
N VAL A 29 3.78 17.93 -8.88
CA VAL A 29 4.41 17.21 -10.01
C VAL A 29 5.82 16.76 -9.64
N GLY A 30 6.68 17.68 -9.18
CA GLY A 30 8.05 17.32 -8.78
C GLY A 30 8.09 16.31 -7.63
N MET A 31 7.18 16.43 -6.66
CA MET A 31 7.12 15.51 -5.51
C MET A 31 6.54 14.14 -5.88
N VAL A 32 5.70 14.06 -6.92
CA VAL A 32 5.30 12.77 -7.52
C VAL A 32 6.49 12.09 -8.16
N ASP A 33 7.34 12.84 -8.88
CA ASP A 33 8.55 12.28 -9.51
C ASP A 33 9.54 11.78 -8.44
N ASP A 34 9.74 12.51 -7.36
CA ASP A 34 10.58 12.08 -6.24
C ASP A 34 10.06 10.78 -5.61
N ALA A 35 8.74 10.70 -5.38
CA ALA A 35 8.10 9.51 -4.84
C ALA A 35 8.18 8.32 -5.82
N TYR A 36 8.00 8.57 -7.11
CA TYR A 36 8.13 7.58 -8.18
C TYR A 36 9.53 6.96 -8.17
N ASN A 37 10.56 7.79 -8.15
CA ASN A 37 11.95 7.34 -8.11
C ASN A 37 12.26 6.56 -6.82
N ALA A 38 11.79 7.04 -5.67
CA ALA A 38 12.01 6.36 -4.39
C ALA A 38 11.37 4.95 -4.35
N ILE A 39 10.16 4.81 -4.88
CA ILE A 39 9.50 3.50 -5.01
C ILE A 39 10.25 2.61 -6.00
N GLY A 40 10.64 3.16 -7.16
CA GLY A 40 11.41 2.45 -8.16
C GLY A 40 12.74 1.91 -7.60
N ASP A 41 13.49 2.75 -6.91
CA ASP A 41 14.76 2.37 -6.28
C ASP A 41 14.57 1.28 -5.20
N CYS A 42 13.53 1.39 -4.38
CA CYS A 42 13.19 0.37 -3.39
C CYS A 42 12.93 -0.98 -4.05
N VAL A 43 12.11 -1.02 -5.10
CA VAL A 43 11.75 -2.25 -5.80
C VAL A 43 12.92 -2.81 -6.61
N ALA A 44 13.73 -1.97 -7.26
CA ALA A 44 14.95 -2.38 -7.96
C ALA A 44 15.96 -3.10 -7.04
N ASN A 45 15.97 -2.74 -5.74
CA ASN A 45 16.76 -3.42 -4.71
C ASN A 45 16.04 -4.62 -4.07
N GLY A 46 14.97 -5.14 -4.68
CA GLY A 46 14.21 -6.28 -4.18
C GLY A 46 13.18 -5.95 -3.09
N GLY A 47 12.99 -4.67 -2.76
CA GLY A 47 12.07 -4.22 -1.73
C GLY A 47 10.60 -4.44 -2.09
N LYS A 48 9.76 -4.58 -1.07
CA LYS A 48 8.30 -4.77 -1.20
C LYS A 48 7.55 -3.54 -0.71
N ILE A 49 6.53 -3.19 -1.46
CA ILE A 49 5.67 -2.02 -1.18
C ILE A 49 4.33 -2.50 -0.64
N LEU A 50 3.87 -1.86 0.43
CA LEU A 50 2.51 -2.02 0.95
C LEU A 50 1.69 -0.77 0.63
N PHE A 51 0.60 -0.94 -0.13
CA PHE A 51 -0.34 0.12 -0.45
C PHE A 51 -1.43 0.18 0.62
N VAL A 52 -1.63 1.33 1.25
CA VAL A 52 -2.61 1.52 2.33
C VAL A 52 -3.56 2.66 2.01
N GLY A 53 -4.85 2.39 2.07
CA GLY A 53 -5.87 3.42 1.90
C GLY A 53 -7.25 2.86 2.21
N THR A 54 -7.77 3.18 3.39
CA THR A 54 -9.07 2.69 3.88
C THR A 54 -10.21 3.67 3.60
N LYS A 55 -9.91 4.83 3.01
CA LYS A 55 -10.90 5.82 2.61
C LYS A 55 -11.71 5.29 1.43
N LYS A 56 -13.03 5.49 1.42
CA LYS A 56 -13.91 5.00 0.33
C LYS A 56 -13.43 5.41 -1.05
N GLN A 57 -12.89 6.64 -1.17
CA GLN A 57 -12.36 7.17 -2.42
C GLN A 57 -11.07 6.49 -2.90
N ALA A 58 -10.37 5.79 -2.00
CA ALA A 58 -9.09 5.14 -2.28
C ALA A 58 -9.19 3.61 -2.37
N GLN A 59 -10.16 2.99 -1.73
CA GLN A 59 -10.25 1.53 -1.54
C GLN A 59 -10.08 0.73 -2.84
N ASP A 60 -10.82 1.09 -3.88
CA ASP A 60 -10.80 0.36 -5.16
C ASP A 60 -9.48 0.59 -5.91
N SER A 61 -8.97 1.82 -5.91
CA SER A 61 -7.71 2.17 -6.56
C SER A 61 -6.53 1.49 -5.88
N ILE A 62 -6.49 1.48 -4.56
CA ILE A 62 -5.45 0.79 -3.78
C ILE A 62 -5.40 -0.69 -4.11
N LYS A 63 -6.55 -1.37 -4.08
CA LYS A 63 -6.63 -2.79 -4.40
C LYS A 63 -6.21 -3.07 -5.84
N SER A 64 -6.85 -2.42 -6.81
CA SER A 64 -6.63 -2.70 -8.23
C SER A 64 -5.19 -2.43 -8.66
N GLU A 65 -4.58 -1.34 -8.18
CA GLU A 65 -3.22 -0.97 -8.56
C GLU A 65 -2.15 -1.81 -7.85
N ALA A 66 -2.37 -2.18 -6.58
CA ALA A 66 -1.48 -3.10 -5.89
C ALA A 66 -1.50 -4.49 -6.53
N GLU A 67 -2.67 -5.01 -6.91
CA GLU A 67 -2.80 -6.26 -7.64
C GLU A 67 -2.14 -6.18 -9.02
N ARG A 68 -2.28 -5.06 -9.74
CA ARG A 68 -1.67 -4.83 -11.05
C ARG A 68 -0.14 -4.91 -11.02
N CYS A 69 0.50 -4.40 -9.98
CA CYS A 69 1.95 -4.40 -9.83
C CYS A 69 2.49 -5.56 -8.97
N GLY A 70 1.63 -6.48 -8.53
CA GLY A 70 2.04 -7.65 -7.73
C GLY A 70 2.51 -7.33 -6.32
N MET A 71 2.08 -6.20 -5.75
CA MET A 71 2.39 -5.76 -4.40
C MET A 71 1.22 -5.97 -3.44
N TYR A 72 1.45 -5.69 -2.16
CA TYR A 72 0.49 -5.92 -1.08
C TYR A 72 -0.37 -4.69 -0.84
N TYR A 73 -1.56 -4.88 -0.25
CA TYR A 73 -2.45 -3.78 0.07
C TYR A 73 -3.29 -4.00 1.33
N VAL A 74 -3.71 -2.89 1.94
CA VAL A 74 -4.72 -2.81 2.99
C VAL A 74 -5.69 -1.70 2.59
N ASN A 75 -6.92 -2.06 2.23
CA ASN A 75 -7.92 -1.13 1.71
C ASN A 75 -9.23 -1.07 2.51
N GLU A 76 -9.42 -1.93 3.51
CA GLU A 76 -10.66 -1.95 4.29
C GLU A 76 -10.47 -1.34 5.68
N ARG A 77 -9.61 -1.92 6.48
CA ARG A 77 -9.30 -1.44 7.82
C ARG A 77 -7.88 -1.82 8.22
N TRP A 78 -7.13 -0.85 8.71
CA TRP A 78 -5.88 -1.13 9.40
C TRP A 78 -6.17 -1.74 10.77
N LEU A 79 -5.66 -2.91 11.04
CA LEU A 79 -5.75 -3.55 12.35
C LEU A 79 -4.51 -3.15 13.15
N GLY A 80 -4.70 -2.61 14.36
CA GLY A 80 -3.57 -2.27 15.22
C GLY A 80 -2.65 -3.48 15.44
N GLY A 81 -1.34 -3.28 15.26
CA GLY A 81 -0.35 -4.34 15.33
C GLY A 81 -0.11 -5.09 14.02
N MET A 82 -0.64 -4.62 12.88
CA MET A 82 -0.40 -5.29 11.57
C MET A 82 1.06 -5.47 11.24
N LEU A 83 1.90 -4.53 11.64
CA LEU A 83 3.36 -4.58 11.44
C LEU A 83 4.10 -4.85 12.75
N THR A 84 3.77 -4.13 13.80
CA THR A 84 4.43 -4.26 15.12
C THR A 84 4.14 -5.59 15.81
N ASN A 85 3.05 -6.26 15.47
CA ASN A 85 2.71 -7.61 15.94
C ASN A 85 2.46 -8.56 14.75
N PHE A 86 3.39 -8.54 13.81
CA PHE A 86 3.29 -9.26 12.53
C PHE A 86 3.16 -10.78 12.71
N SER A 87 3.82 -11.37 13.73
CA SER A 87 3.70 -12.79 14.03
C SER A 87 2.26 -13.22 14.33
N THR A 88 1.52 -12.40 15.07
CA THR A 88 0.10 -12.66 15.31
C THR A 88 -0.74 -12.53 14.04
N ILE A 89 -0.42 -11.56 13.19
CA ILE A 89 -1.08 -11.40 11.89
C ILE A 89 -0.82 -12.62 11.00
N GLN A 90 0.40 -13.14 10.97
CA GLN A 90 0.74 -14.37 10.24
C GLN A 90 -0.08 -15.58 10.72
N THR A 91 -0.31 -15.71 12.03
CA THR A 91 -1.18 -16.75 12.59
C THR A 91 -2.63 -16.61 12.09
N ARG A 92 -3.14 -15.39 11.96
CA ARG A 92 -4.47 -15.13 11.41
C ARG A 92 -4.56 -15.41 9.91
N ILE A 93 -3.51 -15.08 9.16
CA ILE A 93 -3.38 -15.44 7.75
C ILE A 93 -3.34 -16.96 7.56
N ALA A 94 -2.61 -17.68 8.41
CA ALA A 94 -2.59 -19.15 8.41
C ALA A 94 -3.99 -19.73 8.67
N THR A 95 -4.76 -19.13 9.59
CA THR A 95 -6.15 -19.51 9.82
C THR A 95 -7.02 -19.30 8.58
N LEU A 96 -6.85 -18.16 7.88
CA LEU A 96 -7.56 -17.89 6.64
C LEU A 96 -7.25 -18.95 5.57
N LYS A 97 -5.97 -19.24 5.33
CA LYS A 97 -5.51 -20.28 4.40
C LYS A 97 -6.06 -21.66 4.75
N LYS A 98 -6.13 -21.99 6.06
CA LYS A 98 -6.74 -23.22 6.53
C LYS A 98 -8.22 -23.32 6.17
N TYR A 99 -8.98 -22.24 6.39
CA TYR A 99 -10.41 -22.23 6.07
C TYR A 99 -10.65 -22.33 4.55
N GLU A 100 -9.84 -21.68 3.74
CA GLU A 100 -9.89 -21.80 2.27
C GLU A 100 -9.61 -23.25 1.82
N ALA A 101 -8.63 -23.91 2.43
CA ALA A 101 -8.33 -25.31 2.15
C ALA A 101 -9.49 -26.24 2.55
N MET A 102 -10.13 -26.01 3.71
CA MET A 102 -11.30 -26.75 4.16
C MET A 102 -12.52 -26.58 3.24
N GLU A 103 -12.66 -25.44 2.61
CA GLU A 103 -13.71 -25.20 1.60
C GLU A 103 -13.40 -25.95 0.30
N ALA A 104 -12.14 -25.94 -0.12
CA ALA A 104 -11.70 -26.58 -1.37
C ALA A 104 -11.73 -28.11 -1.32
N ASP A 105 -11.42 -28.72 -0.17
CA ASP A 105 -11.34 -30.17 0.02
C ASP A 105 -12.68 -30.83 0.42
N GLY A 106 -13.76 -30.03 0.54
CA GLY A 106 -15.10 -30.52 0.89
C GLY A 106 -15.31 -30.80 2.39
N THR A 107 -14.40 -30.40 3.26
CA THR A 107 -14.53 -30.56 4.73
C THR A 107 -15.80 -29.93 5.25
N PHE A 108 -16.30 -28.85 4.65
CA PHE A 108 -17.54 -28.18 5.04
C PHE A 108 -18.79 -29.06 4.85
N ASP A 109 -18.75 -30.07 3.99
CA ASP A 109 -19.89 -30.96 3.74
C ASP A 109 -20.12 -31.96 4.88
N VAL A 110 -19.09 -32.25 5.68
CA VAL A 110 -19.14 -33.18 6.80
C VAL A 110 -19.35 -32.49 8.16
N LEU A 111 -19.22 -31.17 8.22
CA LEU A 111 -19.40 -30.36 9.44
C LEU A 111 -20.87 -29.98 9.69
N PRO A 112 -21.27 -29.75 10.95
CA PRO A 112 -22.59 -29.22 11.27
C PRO A 112 -22.82 -27.85 10.57
N LYS A 113 -23.99 -27.66 9.99
CA LYS A 113 -24.34 -26.40 9.27
C LYS A 113 -24.09 -25.12 10.07
N LYS A 114 -24.33 -25.16 11.38
CA LYS A 114 -24.12 -24.00 12.27
C LYS A 114 -22.63 -23.62 12.36
N GLU A 115 -21.76 -24.60 12.41
CA GLU A 115 -20.31 -24.42 12.47
C GLU A 115 -19.78 -23.87 11.15
N VAL A 116 -20.20 -24.44 10.02
CA VAL A 116 -19.84 -23.95 8.68
C VAL A 116 -20.21 -22.48 8.50
N ILE A 117 -21.39 -22.05 8.97
CA ILE A 117 -21.82 -20.65 8.88
C ILE A 117 -20.89 -19.73 9.71
N GLN A 118 -20.44 -20.18 10.88
CA GLN A 118 -19.51 -19.39 11.70
C GLN A 118 -18.13 -19.29 11.04
N ILE A 119 -17.59 -20.40 10.53
CA ILE A 119 -16.31 -20.43 9.83
C ILE A 119 -16.36 -19.53 8.59
N LYS A 120 -17.42 -19.61 7.78
CA LYS A 120 -17.58 -18.76 6.60
C LYS A 120 -17.61 -17.26 6.94
N LYS A 121 -18.30 -16.87 8.00
CA LYS A 121 -18.30 -15.47 8.47
C LYS A 121 -16.93 -15.00 8.96
N GLU A 122 -16.19 -15.87 9.64
CA GLU A 122 -14.82 -15.53 10.07
C GLU A 122 -13.88 -15.46 8.87
N MET A 123 -13.97 -16.40 7.96
CA MET A 123 -13.18 -16.42 6.71
C MET A 123 -13.42 -15.15 5.88
N GLU A 124 -14.69 -14.75 5.67
CA GLU A 124 -15.03 -13.51 4.98
C GLU A 124 -14.42 -12.27 5.64
N LYS A 125 -14.50 -12.20 6.97
CA LYS A 125 -13.90 -11.11 7.75
C LYS A 125 -12.38 -11.07 7.64
N LEU A 126 -11.72 -12.24 7.69
CA LEU A 126 -10.27 -12.35 7.54
C LEU A 126 -9.86 -11.99 6.11
N GLN A 127 -10.54 -12.49 5.10
CA GLN A 127 -10.29 -12.19 3.69
C GLN A 127 -10.43 -10.69 3.42
N LYS A 128 -11.47 -10.06 3.96
CA LYS A 128 -11.70 -8.63 3.80
C LYS A 128 -10.57 -7.78 4.37
N ASN A 129 -10.06 -8.11 5.56
CA ASN A 129 -9.05 -7.30 6.24
C ASN A 129 -7.61 -7.69 5.93
N LEU A 130 -7.35 -8.97 5.66
CA LEU A 130 -6.00 -9.52 5.52
C LEU A 130 -5.71 -10.09 4.12
N GLY A 131 -6.72 -10.14 3.23
CA GLY A 131 -6.57 -10.72 1.90
C GLY A 131 -5.46 -10.07 1.07
N GLY A 132 -5.30 -8.76 1.19
CA GLY A 132 -4.26 -8.01 0.47
C GLY A 132 -2.82 -8.25 0.95
N ILE A 133 -2.65 -8.80 2.14
CA ILE A 133 -1.35 -9.14 2.73
C ILE A 133 -1.17 -10.66 2.93
N LYS A 134 -2.04 -11.46 2.36
CA LYS A 134 -2.04 -12.92 2.54
C LYS A 134 -0.72 -13.58 2.13
N GLU A 135 -0.08 -13.09 1.08
CA GLU A 135 1.18 -13.59 0.56
C GLU A 135 2.42 -12.83 1.09
N MET A 136 2.22 -11.84 1.96
CA MET A 136 3.29 -11.07 2.57
C MET A 136 3.98 -11.89 3.67
N LYS A 137 5.19 -12.36 3.42
CA LYS A 137 5.96 -13.21 4.35
C LYS A 137 6.77 -12.41 5.37
N GLU A 138 7.13 -11.19 5.02
CA GLU A 138 7.93 -10.26 5.80
C GLU A 138 7.27 -8.89 5.84
N ILE A 139 7.68 -8.03 6.76
CA ILE A 139 7.21 -6.63 6.79
C ILE A 139 7.69 -5.91 5.54
N PRO A 140 6.91 -4.95 5.00
CA PRO A 140 7.28 -4.24 3.78
C PRO A 140 8.47 -3.30 4.03
N ASP A 141 9.23 -3.01 2.98
CA ASP A 141 10.35 -2.08 3.01
C ASP A 141 9.89 -0.62 2.91
N MET A 142 8.77 -0.40 2.24
CA MET A 142 8.16 0.91 2.08
C MET A 142 6.63 0.81 2.08
N ILE A 143 5.96 1.85 2.57
CA ILE A 143 4.51 1.95 2.59
C ILE A 143 4.08 3.18 1.79
N PHE A 144 3.13 2.98 0.88
CA PHE A 144 2.41 4.07 0.22
C PHE A 144 1.05 4.25 0.91
N VAL A 145 0.75 5.46 1.38
CA VAL A 145 -0.46 5.75 2.16
C VAL A 145 -1.31 6.85 1.53
N VAL A 146 -2.62 6.66 1.53
CA VAL A 146 -3.60 7.70 1.19
C VAL A 146 -4.29 8.18 2.46
N ASP A 147 -4.29 9.49 2.70
CA ASP A 147 -4.79 10.14 3.91
C ASP A 147 -4.05 9.71 5.20
N PRO A 148 -2.82 10.22 5.42
CA PRO A 148 -2.03 9.90 6.61
C PRO A 148 -2.77 10.16 7.93
N LYS A 149 -3.64 11.15 7.95
CA LYS A 149 -4.42 11.50 9.14
C LYS A 149 -5.40 10.40 9.54
N LYS A 150 -6.00 9.73 8.55
CA LYS A 150 -6.89 8.60 8.78
C LYS A 150 -6.12 7.34 9.15
N GLU A 151 -4.99 7.12 8.51
CA GLU A 151 -4.14 5.94 8.69
C GLU A 151 -3.07 6.12 9.78
N ARG A 152 -3.40 6.90 10.82
CA ARG A 152 -2.45 7.29 11.87
C ARG A 152 -1.78 6.10 12.58
N ILE A 153 -2.50 5.00 12.79
CA ILE A 153 -1.93 3.80 13.44
C ILE A 153 -0.88 3.18 12.54
N CYS A 154 -1.16 3.08 11.23
CA CYS A 154 -0.19 2.61 10.23
C CYS A 154 1.09 3.45 10.25
N ILE A 155 0.96 4.78 10.24
CA ILE A 155 2.09 5.72 10.30
C ILE A 155 2.93 5.50 11.56
N GLN A 156 2.29 5.39 12.73
CA GLN A 156 3.00 5.16 14.00
C GLN A 156 3.74 3.82 14.03
N GLU A 157 3.14 2.76 13.50
CA GLU A 157 3.79 1.46 13.39
C GLU A 157 4.97 1.48 12.43
N ALA A 158 4.82 2.13 11.27
CA ALA A 158 5.90 2.31 10.31
C ALA A 158 7.09 3.07 10.90
N HIS A 159 6.84 4.18 11.60
CA HIS A 159 7.87 4.93 12.31
C HIS A 159 8.60 4.08 13.36
N SER A 160 7.85 3.29 14.13
CA SER A 160 8.43 2.40 15.17
C SER A 160 9.36 1.33 14.59
N LEU A 161 9.11 0.93 13.34
CA LEU A 161 9.90 -0.10 12.64
C LEU A 161 10.93 0.50 11.66
N GLY A 162 10.99 1.82 11.52
CA GLY A 162 11.88 2.49 10.58
C GLY A 162 11.53 2.29 9.11
N ILE A 163 10.28 1.96 8.81
CA ILE A 163 9.79 1.76 7.44
C ILE A 163 9.55 3.12 6.78
N LYS A 164 10.04 3.30 5.55
CA LYS A 164 9.85 4.53 4.78
C LYS A 164 8.40 4.72 4.34
N LEU A 165 7.94 5.95 4.42
CA LEU A 165 6.57 6.35 4.12
C LEU A 165 6.50 7.28 2.92
N VAL A 166 5.72 6.90 1.93
CA VAL A 166 5.30 7.73 0.80
C VAL A 166 3.80 7.97 0.92
N GLY A 167 3.28 9.16 0.67
CA GLY A 167 1.85 9.30 0.77
C GLY A 167 1.26 10.56 0.18
N ILE A 168 -0.03 10.48 -0.12
CA ILE A 168 -0.84 11.63 -0.54
C ILE A 168 -1.27 12.39 0.71
N ALA A 169 -0.81 13.63 0.84
CA ALA A 169 -1.15 14.52 1.92
C ALA A 169 -2.07 15.65 1.43
N ASP A 170 -3.29 15.69 1.93
CA ASP A 170 -4.19 16.83 1.75
C ASP A 170 -3.88 17.93 2.78
N THR A 171 -4.52 19.06 2.67
CA THR A 171 -4.30 20.27 3.49
C THR A 171 -4.45 20.08 4.99
N ASN A 172 -5.11 18.99 5.44
CA ASN A 172 -5.36 18.66 6.84
C ASN A 172 -4.36 17.66 7.44
N CYS A 173 -3.37 17.22 6.66
CA CYS A 173 -2.36 16.25 7.07
C CYS A 173 -1.10 16.92 7.62
N ASP A 174 -0.28 16.18 8.36
CA ASP A 174 1.07 16.60 8.75
C ASP A 174 2.07 16.03 7.74
N PRO A 175 2.71 16.87 6.90
CA PRO A 175 3.65 16.39 5.90
C PRO A 175 4.94 15.81 6.51
N GLU A 176 5.30 16.19 7.73
CA GLU A 176 6.51 15.70 8.40
C GLU A 176 6.40 14.22 8.84
N GLU A 177 5.18 13.67 8.86
CA GLU A 177 4.96 12.24 9.12
C GLU A 177 5.37 11.34 7.96
N LEU A 178 5.64 11.90 6.78
CA LEU A 178 6.00 11.17 5.56
C LEU A 178 7.42 11.47 5.13
N ASP A 179 8.14 10.47 4.65
CA ASP A 179 9.47 10.64 4.05
C ASP A 179 9.36 11.28 2.65
N TYR A 180 8.34 10.89 1.88
CA TYR A 180 8.04 11.44 0.56
C TYR A 180 6.58 11.89 0.52
N VAL A 181 6.39 13.20 0.50
CA VAL A 181 5.08 13.83 0.52
C VAL A 181 4.61 14.09 -0.90
N ILE A 182 3.39 13.69 -1.21
CA ILE A 182 2.71 14.07 -2.45
C ILE A 182 1.53 14.96 -2.08
N PRO A 183 1.65 16.29 -2.20
CA PRO A 183 0.54 17.18 -1.93
C PRO A 183 -0.58 16.94 -2.93
N GLY A 184 -1.75 16.58 -2.46
CA GLY A 184 -2.86 16.23 -3.35
C GLY A 184 -4.19 16.10 -2.62
N ASN A 185 -5.27 16.15 -3.39
CA ASN A 185 -6.61 15.95 -2.88
C ASN A 185 -6.89 14.45 -2.70
N ASP A 186 -7.08 14.02 -1.47
CA ASP A 186 -7.36 12.64 -1.09
C ASP A 186 -8.86 12.29 -1.06
N ASP A 187 -9.74 13.26 -1.32
CA ASP A 187 -11.20 13.09 -1.41
C ASP A 187 -11.68 12.86 -2.87
N ALA A 188 -10.88 13.19 -3.85
CA ALA A 188 -11.22 13.05 -5.26
C ALA A 188 -10.77 11.69 -5.82
N ILE A 189 -11.71 10.79 -6.11
CA ILE A 189 -11.43 9.43 -6.62
C ILE A 189 -10.46 9.45 -7.82
N ARG A 190 -10.65 10.39 -8.76
CA ARG A 190 -9.81 10.51 -9.96
C ARG A 190 -8.37 10.93 -9.63
N ALA A 191 -8.20 11.85 -8.68
CA ALA A 191 -6.88 12.31 -8.26
C ALA A 191 -6.12 11.19 -7.54
N VAL A 192 -6.78 10.52 -6.60
CA VAL A 192 -6.21 9.36 -5.90
C VAL A 192 -5.83 8.27 -6.88
N LYS A 193 -6.73 7.90 -7.79
CA LYS A 193 -6.46 6.87 -8.81
C LYS A 193 -5.25 7.23 -9.69
N LEU A 194 -5.14 8.47 -10.11
CA LEU A 194 -4.01 8.93 -10.94
C LEU A 194 -2.68 8.75 -10.21
N ILE A 195 -2.58 9.19 -8.96
CA ILE A 195 -1.34 9.11 -8.18
C ILE A 195 -1.01 7.65 -7.83
N VAL A 196 -1.99 6.88 -7.36
CA VAL A 196 -1.80 5.46 -7.03
C VAL A 196 -1.34 4.66 -8.26
N SER A 197 -1.94 4.92 -9.45
CA SER A 197 -1.52 4.25 -10.68
C SER A 197 -0.09 4.61 -11.09
N LYS A 198 0.35 5.85 -10.86
CA LYS A 198 1.74 6.26 -11.09
C LYS A 198 2.71 5.54 -10.16
N MET A 199 2.37 5.36 -8.91
CA MET A 199 3.20 4.60 -7.97
C MET A 199 3.28 3.11 -8.36
N ALA A 200 2.19 2.54 -8.83
CA ALA A 200 2.18 1.17 -9.37
C ALA A 200 3.01 1.05 -10.66
N ASP A 201 2.99 2.07 -11.54
CA ASP A 201 3.84 2.12 -12.72
C ASP A 201 5.33 2.13 -12.34
N ALA A 202 5.71 2.84 -11.27
CA ALA A 202 7.08 2.83 -10.75
C ALA A 202 7.54 1.43 -10.33
N VAL A 203 6.66 0.67 -9.68
CA VAL A 203 6.91 -0.72 -9.30
C VAL A 203 7.11 -1.59 -10.54
N ILE A 204 6.23 -1.51 -11.53
CA ILE A 204 6.27 -2.31 -12.75
C ILE A 204 7.53 -2.01 -13.56
N GLU A 205 7.88 -0.75 -13.73
CA GLU A 205 9.09 -0.33 -14.44
C GLU A 205 10.35 -0.87 -13.77
N ALA A 206 10.44 -0.79 -12.44
CA ALA A 206 11.56 -1.33 -11.69
C ALA A 206 11.67 -2.85 -11.77
N GLN A 207 10.54 -3.56 -11.76
CA GLN A 207 10.51 -5.03 -11.93
C GLN A 207 10.99 -5.43 -13.32
N GLN A 208 10.54 -4.75 -14.38
CA GLN A 208 10.99 -5.01 -15.75
C GLN A 208 12.49 -4.74 -15.95
N GLY A 209 13.02 -3.71 -15.28
CA GLY A 209 14.45 -3.42 -15.31
C GLY A 209 15.28 -4.50 -14.61
N ALA A 210 14.81 -5.02 -13.48
CA ALA A 210 15.47 -6.12 -12.76
C ALA A 210 15.48 -7.42 -13.58
N ASP A 211 14.33 -7.79 -14.16
CA ASP A 211 14.21 -8.99 -15.00
C ASP A 211 15.13 -8.94 -16.23
N ALA A 212 15.35 -7.75 -16.80
CA ALA A 212 16.26 -7.57 -17.93
C ALA A 212 17.73 -7.75 -17.53
N THR A 213 18.11 -7.25 -16.35
CA THR A 213 19.48 -7.39 -15.82
C THR A 213 19.81 -8.84 -15.47
N ASP A 214 18.87 -9.54 -14.81
CA ASP A 214 19.04 -10.96 -14.49
C ASP A 214 19.17 -11.82 -15.76
N ALA A 215 18.45 -11.48 -16.83
CA ALA A 215 18.53 -12.17 -18.11
C ALA A 215 19.87 -11.93 -18.83
N GLU A 216 20.46 -10.76 -18.70
CA GLU A 216 21.79 -10.45 -19.25
C GLU A 216 22.90 -11.15 -18.46
N GLU A 217 22.84 -11.21 -17.12
CA GLU A 217 23.81 -11.90 -16.29
C GLU A 217 23.82 -13.42 -16.56
N VAL A 218 22.66 -14.06 -16.72
CA VAL A 218 22.57 -15.48 -17.05
C VAL A 218 23.12 -15.78 -18.45
N ALA A 219 22.92 -14.89 -19.41
CA ALA A 219 23.45 -15.05 -20.76
C ALA A 219 24.98 -14.92 -20.80
N ASP A 220 25.56 -14.04 -19.97
CA ASP A 220 27.02 -13.89 -19.86
C ASP A 220 27.67 -15.06 -19.11
N GLU A 221 27.01 -15.65 -18.09
CA GLU A 221 27.49 -16.85 -17.41
C GLU A 221 27.48 -18.10 -18.32
N ASP A 222 26.42 -18.29 -19.12
CA ASP A 222 26.34 -19.38 -20.08
C ASP A 222 27.39 -19.27 -21.21
N ALA A 223 27.69 -18.02 -21.63
CA ALA A 223 28.73 -17.76 -22.63
C ALA A 223 30.17 -18.03 -22.08
N ALA A 224 30.39 -17.87 -20.78
CA ALA A 224 31.67 -18.10 -20.14
C ALA A 224 31.96 -19.59 -19.84
N VAL A 225 30.94 -20.44 -19.91
CA VAL A 225 31.06 -21.88 -19.68
C VAL A 225 31.35 -22.66 -20.98
N GLU A 226 31.14 -22.04 -22.15
CA GLU A 226 31.40 -22.64 -23.49
C GLU A 226 32.82 -22.35 -24.04
N GLU A 227 33.68 -21.58 -23.36
CA GLU A 227 35.09 -21.40 -23.69
C GLU A 227 35.98 -22.31 -22.77
#